data_f7b81d43be6d5f606c0247ec88f7e242
#
_entry.id   f7b81d43be6d5f606c0247ec88f7e242
#
_cell.length_a   1.000
_cell.length_b   1.000
_cell.length_c   1.000
_cell.angle_alpha   90.00
_cell.angle_beta   90.00
_cell.angle_gamma   90.00
#
_symmetry.space_group_name_H-M   'P 1'
#
loop_
_entity.id
_entity.type
_entity.pdbx_description
1 polymer ?
#
loop_
_entity_poly.entity_id
_entity_poly.type
_entity_poly.pdbx_seq_one_letter_code
_entity_poly.pdbx_strand_id
1 'polypeptide(L)'
;MSKMNRFIQIKGWVIGMSLFHLFTFSPLHAQKYVGGDISLLSTYEEHGANYMDKDGKKITDLLAFLKEQGLNTMRVRLFVDPSKASTEAKGQGVRQDLEYVKKLGKKIKDAGLNFMLDFHYSDTWADPGQQTLPQEFMMVNTPAFEYIYTYTKVSLEALVAAGATPDFIQTGNEISFGMLWDGCKVSANSEWNAYLDTNWDSFSTALKNAARACREVCPEAKIILHTEQCANNPTLDVAFFKRIKDNEVDYDIIGTSYYPYYKGPISNLDKGLTQLEDNFPDKQIMIVETGCGYHYKMGNKETGYPLTYEGQRQFTADLITMLNKHQHVNGLFWWFLEANEYGLDWSTKRVTDGWYNASLFDNETGRALPALYELKNFRSGETLVGDVNGNGIVDAEDITDTVDYIMGLSAKDIKKETIDVNNDGIVNVADIVAISDIILGS
;
A
#
# COMPACT_ATOMS: atom_id res chain seq x y z
N MET A 1 68.25 65.04 12.82
CA MET A 1 68.29 63.76 13.56
C MET A 1 66.84 63.30 13.73
N SER A 2 66.43 62.35 12.96
CA SER A 2 65.38 61.38 13.31
C SER A 2 65.12 60.44 12.13
N LYS A 3 65.29 59.18 12.39
CA LYS A 3 65.28 58.10 11.42
C LYS A 3 63.87 57.78 11.01
N MET A 4 63.65 57.66 9.72
CA MET A 4 62.46 57.25 9.03
C MET A 4 62.38 55.68 9.00
N ASN A 5 61.38 55.07 9.62
CA ASN A 5 61.13 53.66 9.47
C ASN A 5 59.99 53.45 8.46
N ARG A 6 60.35 52.83 7.33
CA ARG A 6 59.38 52.34 6.33
C ARG A 6 58.82 51.00 6.78
N PHE A 7 57.51 50.94 6.96
CA PHE A 7 56.78 49.68 7.06
C PHE A 7 56.29 49.22 5.67
N ILE A 8 56.80 48.05 5.26
CA ILE A 8 56.34 47.34 4.05
C ILE A 8 55.07 46.61 4.39
N GLN A 9 53.90 46.95 3.75
CA GLN A 9 52.75 46.20 3.81
C GLN A 9 52.77 45.05 2.77
N ILE A 10 52.82 43.81 3.26
CA ILE A 10 52.62 42.61 2.43
C ILE A 10 51.10 42.34 2.40
N LYS A 11 50.46 42.56 1.23
CA LYS A 11 49.11 42.12 0.97
C LYS A 11 49.11 40.61 0.76
N GLY A 12 48.74 39.85 1.78
CA GLY A 12 48.42 38.42 1.66
C GLY A 12 47.06 38.24 0.98
N TRP A 13 47.05 37.59 -0.18
CA TRP A 13 45.85 37.08 -0.81
C TRP A 13 45.47 35.76 -0.11
N VAL A 14 44.37 35.76 0.64
CA VAL A 14 43.76 34.55 1.13
C VAL A 14 42.84 34.04 0.02
N ILE A 15 43.28 33.02 -0.69
CA ILE A 15 42.40 32.24 -1.60
C ILE A 15 41.51 31.38 -0.73
N GLY A 16 40.28 31.83 -0.54
CA GLY A 16 39.22 31.01 0.06
C GLY A 16 38.84 29.90 -0.90
N MET A 17 39.36 28.69 -0.69
CA MET A 17 38.80 27.48 -1.31
C MET A 17 37.44 27.20 -0.67
N SER A 18 36.37 27.62 -1.34
CA SER A 18 35.00 27.19 -1.02
C SER A 18 34.88 25.73 -1.43
N LEU A 19 34.97 24.82 -0.47
CA LEU A 19 34.59 23.42 -0.68
C LEU A 19 33.04 23.39 -0.92
N PHE A 20 32.64 23.42 -2.19
CA PHE A 20 31.34 22.97 -2.58
C PHE A 20 31.28 21.45 -2.30
N HIS A 21 30.71 21.08 -1.17
CA HIS A 21 30.21 19.70 -0.98
C HIS A 21 29.05 19.54 -1.96
N LEU A 22 29.32 18.94 -3.10
CA LEU A 22 28.32 18.29 -3.93
C LEU A 22 27.73 17.17 -3.06
N PHE A 23 26.63 17.47 -2.36
CA PHE A 23 25.74 16.43 -1.91
C PHE A 23 25.19 15.77 -3.17
N THR A 24 25.81 14.68 -3.58
CA THR A 24 25.16 13.72 -4.45
C THR A 24 24.00 13.18 -3.64
N PHE A 25 22.80 13.71 -3.89
CA PHE A 25 21.58 13.02 -3.51
C PHE A 25 21.59 11.68 -4.26
N SER A 26 22.10 10.64 -3.64
CA SER A 26 21.67 9.30 -4.00
C SER A 26 20.15 9.32 -3.87
N PRO A 27 19.39 8.90 -4.87
CA PRO A 27 17.95 8.78 -4.69
C PRO A 27 17.72 7.87 -3.49
N LEU A 28 17.19 8.43 -2.40
CA LEU A 28 16.73 7.65 -1.27
C LEU A 28 15.62 6.77 -1.85
N HIS A 29 15.91 5.50 -2.11
CA HIS A 29 14.89 4.56 -2.50
C HIS A 29 13.88 4.50 -1.36
N ALA A 30 12.66 4.91 -1.63
CA ALA A 30 11.61 4.94 -0.61
C ALA A 30 11.40 3.51 -0.09
N GLN A 31 11.38 3.35 1.23
CA GLN A 31 11.08 2.07 1.87
C GLN A 31 9.78 1.50 1.30
N LYS A 32 9.77 0.24 0.90
CA LYS A 32 8.58 -0.47 0.42
C LYS A 32 7.80 -1.07 1.59
N TYR A 33 6.48 -0.98 1.49
CA TYR A 33 5.53 -1.49 2.47
C TYR A 33 4.68 -2.58 1.83
N VAL A 34 4.73 -3.78 2.38
CA VAL A 34 4.01 -4.93 1.84
C VAL A 34 3.25 -5.64 2.95
N GLY A 35 2.01 -6.03 2.65
CA GLY A 35 1.16 -6.69 3.61
C GLY A 35 -0.26 -6.93 3.09
N GLY A 36 -1.22 -6.77 3.97
CA GLY A 36 -2.62 -6.92 3.61
C GLY A 36 -3.57 -6.41 4.67
N ASP A 37 -4.85 -6.36 4.31
CA ASP A 37 -5.92 -6.12 5.25
C ASP A 37 -6.19 -7.40 6.04
N ILE A 38 -6.08 -7.28 7.37
CA ILE A 38 -6.29 -8.37 8.32
C ILE A 38 -7.36 -8.03 9.37
N SER A 39 -8.32 -7.22 8.96
CA SER A 39 -9.32 -6.65 9.86
C SER A 39 -10.19 -7.69 10.58
N LEU A 40 -10.23 -8.93 10.10
CA LEU A 40 -10.99 -10.02 10.72
C LEU A 40 -10.13 -11.02 11.50
N LEU A 41 -8.81 -10.83 11.56
CA LEU A 41 -7.89 -11.79 12.18
C LEU A 41 -8.32 -12.17 13.60
N SER A 42 -8.63 -11.19 14.46
CA SER A 42 -9.04 -11.49 15.84
C SER A 42 -10.30 -12.38 15.88
N THR A 43 -11.23 -12.16 14.97
CA THR A 43 -12.46 -12.98 14.88
C THR A 43 -12.16 -14.40 14.39
N TYR A 44 -11.29 -14.55 13.37
CA TYR A 44 -10.84 -15.87 12.92
C TYR A 44 -10.18 -16.66 14.03
N GLU A 45 -9.30 -16.03 14.80
CA GLU A 45 -8.63 -16.66 15.95
C GLU A 45 -9.63 -17.07 17.06
N GLU A 46 -10.55 -16.17 17.41
CA GLU A 46 -11.61 -16.44 18.41
C GLU A 46 -12.54 -17.61 17.99
N HIS A 47 -12.79 -17.74 16.68
CA HIS A 47 -13.62 -18.83 16.14
C HIS A 47 -12.84 -20.13 15.95
N GLY A 48 -11.49 -20.11 16.04
CA GLY A 48 -10.65 -21.29 15.99
C GLY A 48 -10.17 -21.65 14.59
N ALA A 49 -10.07 -20.69 13.67
CA ALA A 49 -9.43 -20.90 12.36
C ALA A 49 -8.02 -21.43 12.51
N ASN A 50 -7.63 -22.39 11.69
CA ASN A 50 -6.32 -23.00 11.73
C ASN A 50 -5.50 -22.58 10.50
N TYR A 51 -4.43 -21.85 10.74
CA TYR A 51 -3.49 -21.46 9.68
C TYR A 51 -2.35 -22.47 9.59
N MET A 52 -1.99 -22.86 8.37
CA MET A 52 -0.91 -23.77 8.05
C MET A 52 0.07 -23.11 7.08
N ASP A 53 1.35 -23.40 7.20
CA ASP A 53 2.32 -23.02 6.16
C ASP A 53 2.14 -23.88 4.89
N LYS A 54 2.93 -23.59 3.84
CA LYS A 54 2.85 -24.34 2.58
C LYS A 54 3.07 -25.85 2.73
N ASP A 55 3.78 -26.29 3.77
CA ASP A 55 4.11 -27.69 4.03
C ASP A 55 3.08 -28.38 4.95
N GLY A 56 2.08 -27.62 5.44
CA GLY A 56 1.01 -28.12 6.33
C GLY A 56 1.38 -28.10 7.81
N LYS A 57 2.47 -27.42 8.19
CA LYS A 57 2.80 -27.20 9.60
C LYS A 57 1.93 -26.08 10.15
N LYS A 58 1.38 -26.29 11.35
CA LYS A 58 0.51 -25.31 12.01
C LYS A 58 1.26 -24.00 12.32
N ILE A 59 0.69 -22.89 11.91
CA ILE A 59 1.10 -21.54 12.28
C ILE A 59 0.39 -21.17 13.59
N THR A 60 1.15 -20.91 14.64
CA THR A 60 0.62 -20.57 15.98
C THR A 60 0.52 -19.06 16.20
N ASP A 61 1.28 -18.27 15.46
CA ASP A 61 1.26 -16.81 15.45
C ASP A 61 1.31 -16.34 14.00
N LEU A 62 0.16 -15.89 13.49
CA LEU A 62 0.05 -15.48 12.10
C LEU A 62 0.88 -14.22 11.80
N LEU A 63 0.92 -13.24 12.72
CA LEU A 63 1.67 -12.00 12.49
C LEU A 63 3.19 -12.26 12.44
N ALA A 64 3.70 -13.10 13.33
CA ALA A 64 5.10 -13.53 13.29
C ALA A 64 5.42 -14.26 11.98
N PHE A 65 4.54 -15.19 11.56
CA PHE A 65 4.71 -15.90 10.29
C PHE A 65 4.71 -14.95 9.09
N LEU A 66 3.74 -14.03 8.98
CA LEU A 66 3.69 -13.06 7.89
C LEU A 66 4.95 -12.19 7.83
N LYS A 67 5.45 -11.77 8.99
CA LYS A 67 6.71 -11.03 9.10
C LYS A 67 7.92 -11.83 8.62
N GLU A 68 8.00 -13.11 8.96
CA GLU A 68 9.03 -14.02 8.47
C GLU A 68 8.97 -14.22 6.94
N GLN A 69 7.76 -14.11 6.35
CA GLN A 69 7.59 -14.11 4.90
C GLN A 69 7.89 -12.76 4.24
N GLY A 70 8.39 -11.78 4.99
CA GLY A 70 8.80 -10.47 4.47
C GLY A 70 7.72 -9.39 4.44
N LEU A 71 6.51 -9.67 4.96
CA LEU A 71 5.48 -8.65 5.10
C LEU A 71 5.81 -7.75 6.30
N ASN A 72 5.58 -6.45 6.15
CA ASN A 72 6.01 -5.47 7.17
C ASN A 72 4.91 -4.52 7.63
N THR A 73 3.73 -4.54 7.01
CA THR A 73 2.65 -3.59 7.30
C THR A 73 1.29 -4.28 7.23
N MET A 74 0.45 -4.06 8.23
CA MET A 74 -0.91 -4.61 8.26
C MET A 74 -1.94 -3.50 8.27
N ARG A 75 -2.97 -3.63 7.42
CA ARG A 75 -4.10 -2.71 7.30
C ARG A 75 -5.28 -3.20 8.12
N VAL A 76 -5.96 -2.29 8.83
CA VAL A 76 -7.18 -2.58 9.59
C VAL A 76 -8.19 -1.46 9.40
N ARG A 77 -9.42 -1.83 9.06
CA ARG A 77 -10.57 -0.92 8.93
C ARG A 77 -11.11 -0.51 10.29
N LEU A 78 -11.68 0.69 10.35
CA LEU A 78 -12.42 1.19 11.50
C LEU A 78 -13.78 1.75 11.05
N PHE A 79 -14.86 1.17 11.55
CA PHE A 79 -16.24 1.67 11.43
C PHE A 79 -16.61 2.51 12.66
N VAL A 80 -17.54 3.46 12.50
CA VAL A 80 -17.96 4.34 13.62
C VAL A 80 -18.75 3.54 14.66
N ASP A 81 -19.86 2.93 14.25
CA ASP A 81 -20.63 2.01 15.08
C ASP A 81 -21.15 0.83 14.24
N PRO A 82 -20.38 -0.25 14.09
CA PRO A 82 -20.78 -1.40 13.28
C PRO A 82 -22.01 -2.14 13.87
N SER A 83 -22.42 -1.84 15.10
CA SER A 83 -23.67 -2.38 15.66
C SER A 83 -24.91 -1.91 14.89
N LYS A 84 -24.82 -0.78 14.21
CA LYS A 84 -25.87 -0.17 13.38
C LYS A 84 -25.89 -0.70 11.94
N ALA A 85 -24.86 -1.41 11.52
CA ALA A 85 -24.82 -2.01 10.19
C ALA A 85 -25.94 -3.04 9.98
N SER A 86 -26.35 -3.24 8.74
CA SER A 86 -27.35 -4.25 8.37
C SER A 86 -26.84 -5.66 8.68
N THR A 87 -27.77 -6.63 8.75
CA THR A 87 -27.43 -8.05 8.92
C THR A 87 -26.55 -8.53 7.78
N GLU A 88 -26.81 -8.09 6.55
CA GLU A 88 -25.99 -8.41 5.38
C GLU A 88 -24.56 -7.88 5.53
N ALA A 89 -24.39 -6.60 5.85
CA ALA A 89 -23.08 -6.00 6.05
C ALA A 89 -22.29 -6.69 7.19
N LYS A 90 -22.95 -7.05 8.27
CA LYS A 90 -22.34 -7.85 9.35
C LYS A 90 -21.93 -9.24 8.87
N GLY A 91 -22.74 -9.88 8.03
CA GLY A 91 -22.40 -11.13 7.34
C GLY A 91 -21.19 -10.98 6.42
N GLN A 92 -20.97 -9.80 5.85
CA GLN A 92 -19.81 -9.47 5.03
C GLN A 92 -18.59 -9.02 5.84
N GLY A 93 -18.63 -9.06 7.18
CA GLY A 93 -17.47 -8.80 8.04
C GLY A 93 -17.40 -7.40 8.66
N VAL A 94 -18.49 -6.61 8.64
CA VAL A 94 -18.56 -5.32 9.36
C VAL A 94 -18.70 -5.56 10.85
N ARG A 95 -17.61 -5.30 11.62
CA ARG A 95 -17.57 -5.47 13.08
C ARG A 95 -16.45 -4.71 13.79
N GLN A 96 -15.57 -4.04 13.05
CA GLN A 96 -14.37 -3.38 13.56
C GLN A 96 -14.74 -2.01 14.16
N ASP A 97 -15.22 -2.03 15.41
CA ASP A 97 -15.35 -0.83 16.23
C ASP A 97 -13.99 -0.41 16.82
N LEU A 98 -13.97 0.71 17.50
CA LEU A 98 -12.73 1.26 18.07
C LEU A 98 -12.07 0.29 19.08
N GLU A 99 -12.86 -0.41 19.91
CA GLU A 99 -12.31 -1.35 20.89
C GLU A 99 -11.70 -2.60 20.22
N TYR A 100 -12.30 -3.08 19.14
CA TYR A 100 -11.73 -4.14 18.32
C TYR A 100 -10.41 -3.70 17.68
N VAL A 101 -10.40 -2.52 17.06
CA VAL A 101 -9.21 -1.99 16.35
C VAL A 101 -8.06 -1.67 17.31
N LYS A 102 -8.34 -1.17 18.51
CA LYS A 102 -7.33 -0.97 19.56
C LYS A 102 -6.58 -2.25 19.90
N LYS A 103 -7.32 -3.36 20.08
CA LYS A 103 -6.72 -4.66 20.41
C LYS A 103 -5.89 -5.21 19.24
N LEU A 104 -6.43 -5.19 18.02
CA LEU A 104 -5.73 -5.70 16.85
C LEU A 104 -4.53 -4.81 16.47
N GLY A 105 -4.68 -3.49 16.49
CA GLY A 105 -3.61 -2.55 16.24
C GLY A 105 -2.45 -2.70 17.23
N LYS A 106 -2.76 -2.87 18.52
CA LYS A 106 -1.73 -3.17 19.53
C LYS A 106 -1.01 -4.49 19.20
N LYS A 107 -1.73 -5.55 18.86
CA LYS A 107 -1.16 -6.85 18.48
C LYS A 107 -0.20 -6.71 17.29
N ILE A 108 -0.56 -5.90 16.27
CA ILE A 108 0.29 -5.59 15.11
C ILE A 108 1.57 -4.87 15.56
N LYS A 109 1.45 -3.84 16.40
CA LYS A 109 2.62 -3.10 16.92
C LYS A 109 3.50 -3.95 17.81
N ASP A 110 2.94 -4.80 18.67
CA ASP A 110 3.69 -5.73 19.52
C ASP A 110 4.48 -6.76 18.68
N ALA A 111 3.97 -7.16 17.51
CA ALA A 111 4.70 -8.00 16.56
C ALA A 111 5.82 -7.25 15.80
N GLY A 112 5.95 -5.94 16.03
CA GLY A 112 6.94 -5.08 15.37
C GLY A 112 6.65 -4.91 13.87
N LEU A 113 5.36 -4.83 13.51
CA LEU A 113 4.86 -4.51 12.18
C LEU A 113 4.33 -3.06 12.16
N ASN A 114 4.32 -2.45 10.98
CA ASN A 114 3.63 -1.18 10.78
C ASN A 114 2.12 -1.41 10.79
N PHE A 115 1.40 -0.44 11.34
CA PHE A 115 -0.06 -0.43 11.38
C PHE A 115 -0.61 0.65 10.46
N MET A 116 -1.43 0.25 9.49
CA MET A 116 -2.22 1.13 8.63
C MET A 116 -3.67 1.12 9.09
N LEU A 117 -4.15 2.25 9.59
CA LEU A 117 -5.52 2.46 10.00
C LEU A 117 -6.34 2.99 8.83
N ASP A 118 -7.47 2.37 8.54
CA ASP A 118 -8.41 2.79 7.50
C ASP A 118 -9.74 3.24 8.11
N PHE A 119 -9.96 4.55 8.15
CA PHE A 119 -11.23 5.12 8.57
C PHE A 119 -12.28 5.02 7.46
N HIS A 120 -13.33 4.22 7.66
CA HIS A 120 -14.49 4.22 6.77
C HIS A 120 -15.41 5.42 6.97
N TYR A 121 -15.37 6.09 8.13
CA TYR A 121 -16.28 7.18 8.52
C TYR A 121 -17.76 6.85 8.27
N SER A 122 -18.13 5.62 8.52
CA SER A 122 -19.45 5.06 8.34
C SER A 122 -19.70 3.95 9.38
N ASP A 123 -20.96 3.63 9.64
CA ASP A 123 -21.34 2.47 10.48
C ASP A 123 -21.25 1.15 9.70
N THR A 124 -21.04 1.22 8.38
CA THR A 124 -20.98 0.11 7.46
C THR A 124 -19.91 0.32 6.39
N TRP A 125 -19.85 -0.55 5.40
CA TRP A 125 -18.96 -0.38 4.25
C TRP A 125 -19.08 1.01 3.65
N ALA A 126 -17.94 1.64 3.42
CA ALA A 126 -17.79 2.82 2.58
C ALA A 126 -17.03 2.40 1.31
N ASP A 127 -17.62 2.65 0.16
CA ASP A 127 -17.12 2.27 -1.16
C ASP A 127 -17.64 3.26 -2.23
N PRO A 128 -17.24 3.16 -3.51
CA PRO A 128 -17.68 4.11 -4.54
C PRO A 128 -19.19 4.14 -4.78
N GLY A 129 -19.92 3.13 -4.33
CA GLY A 129 -21.37 3.04 -4.44
C GLY A 129 -22.11 3.55 -3.21
N GLN A 130 -21.42 3.64 -2.06
CA GLN A 130 -22.04 4.05 -0.80
C GLN A 130 -21.02 4.67 0.17
N GLN A 131 -21.39 5.81 0.76
CA GLN A 131 -20.60 6.53 1.77
C GLN A 131 -21.57 7.05 2.84
N THR A 132 -22.27 6.08 3.48
CA THR A 132 -23.38 6.38 4.39
C THR A 132 -22.93 7.16 5.61
N LEU A 133 -23.60 8.27 5.89
CA LEU A 133 -23.37 9.08 7.06
C LEU A 133 -23.65 8.25 8.34
N PRO A 134 -22.70 8.16 9.30
CA PRO A 134 -22.92 7.38 10.51
C PRO A 134 -23.94 8.04 11.43
N GLN A 135 -24.67 7.24 12.20
CA GLN A 135 -25.72 7.75 13.09
C GLN A 135 -25.19 8.73 14.13
N GLU A 136 -23.99 8.48 14.68
CA GLU A 136 -23.36 9.39 15.63
C GLU A 136 -23.22 10.81 15.07
N PHE A 137 -22.78 10.95 13.79
CA PHE A 137 -22.62 12.25 13.14
C PHE A 137 -23.95 12.97 12.89
N MET A 138 -25.06 12.22 12.77
CA MET A 138 -26.41 12.80 12.65
C MET A 138 -26.98 13.29 13.99
N MET A 139 -26.47 12.78 15.10
CA MET A 139 -26.98 13.10 16.44
C MET A 139 -26.33 14.33 17.06
N VAL A 140 -25.22 14.81 16.51
CA VAL A 140 -24.55 16.01 16.99
C VAL A 140 -25.07 17.26 16.29
N ASN A 141 -25.07 18.40 16.99
CA ASN A 141 -25.49 19.70 16.42
C ASN A 141 -24.30 20.40 15.72
N THR A 142 -23.56 19.65 14.92
CA THR A 142 -22.38 20.11 14.19
C THR A 142 -22.40 19.45 12.82
N PRO A 143 -22.13 20.16 11.71
CA PRO A 143 -22.05 19.54 10.39
C PRO A 143 -21.05 18.39 10.35
N ALA A 144 -21.36 17.31 9.64
CA ALA A 144 -20.53 16.11 9.59
C ALA A 144 -19.09 16.42 9.16
N PHE A 145 -18.90 17.32 8.20
CA PHE A 145 -17.59 17.74 7.71
C PHE A 145 -16.76 18.56 8.72
N GLU A 146 -17.39 19.01 9.81
CA GLU A 146 -16.69 19.61 10.96
C GLU A 146 -16.49 18.59 12.08
N TYR A 147 -17.53 17.78 12.37
CA TYR A 147 -17.50 16.79 13.45
C TYR A 147 -16.44 15.70 13.23
N ILE A 148 -16.11 15.39 11.99
CA ILE A 148 -15.05 14.43 11.62
C ILE A 148 -13.72 14.72 12.33
N TYR A 149 -13.38 15.99 12.58
CA TYR A 149 -12.20 16.34 13.36
C TYR A 149 -12.24 15.75 14.77
N THR A 150 -13.37 15.95 15.47
CA THR A 150 -13.53 15.46 16.84
C THR A 150 -13.50 13.93 16.88
N TYR A 151 -14.22 13.28 15.98
CA TYR A 151 -14.25 11.83 15.89
C TYR A 151 -12.85 11.23 15.59
N THR A 152 -12.15 11.77 14.59
CA THR A 152 -10.80 11.31 14.22
C THR A 152 -9.83 11.51 15.38
N LYS A 153 -9.84 12.69 16.02
CA LYS A 153 -8.96 13.00 17.13
C LYS A 153 -9.17 12.05 18.32
N VAL A 154 -10.40 11.88 18.77
CA VAL A 154 -10.74 11.00 19.91
C VAL A 154 -10.37 9.54 19.61
N SER A 155 -10.64 9.08 18.39
CA SER A 155 -10.27 7.72 17.96
C SER A 155 -8.77 7.49 17.97
N LEU A 156 -7.99 8.44 17.44
CA LEU A 156 -6.52 8.35 17.41
C LEU A 156 -5.92 8.45 18.83
N GLU A 157 -6.42 9.36 19.69
CA GLU A 157 -6.00 9.45 21.08
C GLU A 157 -6.22 8.13 21.83
N ALA A 158 -7.37 7.47 21.60
CA ALA A 158 -7.67 6.17 22.19
C ALA A 158 -6.75 5.05 21.67
N LEU A 159 -6.42 5.06 20.38
CA LEU A 159 -5.47 4.10 19.79
C LEU A 159 -4.06 4.31 20.34
N VAL A 160 -3.58 5.53 20.41
CA VAL A 160 -2.27 5.89 20.99
C VAL A 160 -2.20 5.45 22.45
N ALA A 161 -3.22 5.75 23.24
CA ALA A 161 -3.29 5.34 24.65
C ALA A 161 -3.29 3.81 24.83
N ALA A 162 -3.81 3.07 23.85
CA ALA A 162 -3.80 1.61 23.84
C ALA A 162 -2.46 0.99 23.37
N GLY A 163 -1.49 1.79 22.91
CA GLY A 163 -0.26 1.29 22.30
C GLY A 163 -0.43 0.82 20.85
N ALA A 164 -1.49 1.29 20.18
CA ALA A 164 -1.83 0.99 18.78
C ALA A 164 -1.65 2.23 17.88
N THR A 165 -0.55 2.96 18.07
CA THR A 165 -0.26 4.15 17.25
C THR A 165 -0.09 3.76 15.79
N PRO A 166 -0.92 4.28 14.86
CA PRO A 166 -0.79 3.97 13.45
C PRO A 166 0.45 4.64 12.83
N ASP A 167 1.08 3.95 11.88
CA ASP A 167 2.16 4.49 11.04
C ASP A 167 1.60 5.12 9.76
N PHE A 168 0.43 4.64 9.32
CA PHE A 168 -0.33 5.16 8.19
C PHE A 168 -1.79 5.35 8.59
N ILE A 169 -2.40 6.44 8.13
CA ILE A 169 -3.81 6.75 8.39
C ILE A 169 -4.48 7.06 7.07
N GLN A 170 -5.42 6.21 6.68
CA GLN A 170 -6.27 6.41 5.54
C GLN A 170 -7.53 7.17 5.98
N THR A 171 -7.70 8.40 5.46
CA THR A 171 -8.82 9.28 5.83
C THR A 171 -9.97 9.15 4.84
N GLY A 172 -10.71 8.06 4.97
CA GLY A 172 -11.79 7.65 4.07
C GLY A 172 -11.37 6.53 3.12
N ASN A 173 -12.32 5.63 2.83
CA ASN A 173 -12.14 4.49 1.93
C ASN A 173 -12.80 4.74 0.58
N GLU A 174 -12.04 4.60 -0.52
CA GLU A 174 -12.50 4.73 -1.93
C GLU A 174 -13.34 5.99 -2.20
N ILE A 175 -12.80 7.15 -1.86
CA ILE A 175 -13.50 8.44 -1.77
C ILE A 175 -13.58 9.22 -3.10
N SER A 176 -13.45 8.56 -4.25
CA SER A 176 -13.52 9.22 -5.58
C SER A 176 -14.79 10.04 -5.78
N PHE A 177 -15.89 9.66 -5.12
CA PHE A 177 -17.15 10.40 -5.17
C PHE A 177 -17.50 11.06 -3.82
N GLY A 178 -16.47 11.41 -3.04
CA GLY A 178 -16.63 12.01 -1.72
C GLY A 178 -16.88 10.98 -0.62
N MET A 179 -17.19 11.46 0.57
CA MET A 179 -17.53 10.66 1.75
C MET A 179 -18.65 11.35 2.53
N LEU A 180 -19.19 10.72 3.59
CA LEU A 180 -20.24 11.32 4.43
C LEU A 180 -21.42 11.85 3.59
N TRP A 181 -21.96 10.97 2.71
CA TRP A 181 -23.07 11.38 1.85
C TRP A 181 -24.33 11.75 2.68
N ASP A 182 -25.16 12.79 2.28
CA ASP A 182 -25.06 13.52 0.99
C ASP A 182 -24.21 14.80 1.06
N GLY A 183 -23.91 15.34 2.24
CA GLY A 183 -23.30 16.66 2.39
C GLY A 183 -21.92 16.82 1.76
N CYS A 184 -21.14 15.73 1.68
CA CYS A 184 -19.81 15.70 1.05
C CYS A 184 -19.75 14.79 -0.18
N LYS A 185 -20.90 14.47 -0.80
CA LYS A 185 -20.93 13.71 -2.05
C LYS A 185 -20.51 14.60 -3.22
N VAL A 186 -19.44 14.23 -3.91
CA VAL A 186 -19.01 14.88 -5.15
C VAL A 186 -19.40 14.04 -6.36
N SER A 187 -19.58 14.70 -7.51
CA SER A 187 -20.01 14.07 -8.74
C SER A 187 -19.07 14.43 -9.87
N ALA A 188 -18.92 13.52 -10.82
CA ALA A 188 -18.12 13.73 -12.02
C ALA A 188 -19.00 13.67 -13.28
N ASN A 189 -18.64 14.47 -14.29
CA ASN A 189 -19.18 14.36 -15.63
C ASN A 189 -18.31 13.33 -16.41
N SER A 190 -18.93 12.22 -16.82
CA SER A 190 -18.22 11.14 -17.51
C SER A 190 -17.78 11.51 -18.94
N GLU A 191 -18.45 12.44 -19.60
CA GLU A 191 -18.09 12.89 -20.96
C GLU A 191 -16.81 13.74 -20.94
N TRP A 192 -16.62 14.53 -19.90
CA TRP A 192 -15.48 15.46 -19.78
C TRP A 192 -14.39 14.98 -18.83
N ASN A 193 -14.59 13.83 -18.18
CA ASN A 193 -13.70 13.33 -17.12
C ASN A 193 -13.32 14.42 -16.10
N ALA A 194 -14.30 15.19 -15.66
CA ALA A 194 -14.12 16.32 -14.77
C ALA A 194 -15.16 16.31 -13.64
N TYR A 195 -14.75 16.75 -12.47
CA TYR A 195 -15.66 16.91 -11.34
C TYR A 195 -16.51 18.18 -11.48
N LEU A 196 -17.77 18.06 -11.05
CA LEU A 196 -18.67 19.20 -10.86
C LEU A 196 -18.31 19.92 -9.56
N ASP A 197 -18.69 21.19 -9.43
CA ASP A 197 -18.35 21.99 -8.24
C ASP A 197 -19.18 21.66 -6.98
N THR A 198 -20.24 20.86 -7.14
CA THR A 198 -21.15 20.53 -6.05
C THR A 198 -20.42 19.83 -4.89
N ASN A 199 -20.62 20.34 -3.66
CA ASN A 199 -20.13 19.81 -2.38
C ASN A 199 -18.59 19.73 -2.20
N TRP A 200 -17.79 20.25 -3.13
CA TRP A 200 -16.34 20.24 -2.98
C TRP A 200 -15.84 21.01 -1.76
N ASP A 201 -16.49 22.12 -1.41
CA ASP A 201 -16.14 22.92 -0.21
C ASP A 201 -16.33 22.09 1.06
N SER A 202 -17.47 21.42 1.20
CA SER A 202 -17.76 20.56 2.35
C SER A 202 -16.84 19.34 2.38
N PHE A 203 -16.61 18.71 1.24
CA PHE A 203 -15.76 17.53 1.14
C PHE A 203 -14.28 17.84 1.45
N SER A 204 -13.74 18.90 0.84
CA SER A 204 -12.36 19.32 1.12
C SER A 204 -12.20 19.79 2.57
N THR A 205 -13.22 20.43 3.17
CA THR A 205 -13.24 20.80 4.59
C THR A 205 -13.22 19.57 5.47
N ALA A 206 -13.97 18.51 5.14
CA ALA A 206 -13.94 17.25 5.86
C ALA A 206 -12.54 16.63 5.86
N LEU A 207 -11.90 16.55 4.68
CA LEU A 207 -10.54 16.02 4.55
C LEU A 207 -9.51 16.86 5.32
N LYS A 208 -9.58 18.18 5.24
CA LYS A 208 -8.70 19.08 6.02
C LYS A 208 -8.87 18.88 7.54
N ASN A 209 -10.09 18.69 8.00
CA ASN A 209 -10.40 18.44 9.39
C ASN A 209 -9.89 17.07 9.87
N ALA A 210 -10.04 16.02 9.07
CA ALA A 210 -9.47 14.72 9.35
C ALA A 210 -7.92 14.78 9.38
N ALA A 211 -7.31 15.41 8.39
CA ALA A 211 -5.85 15.57 8.31
C ALA A 211 -5.30 16.34 9.51
N ARG A 212 -5.97 17.46 9.92
CA ARG A 212 -5.58 18.23 11.10
C ARG A 212 -5.57 17.36 12.37
N ALA A 213 -6.59 16.55 12.58
CA ALA A 213 -6.63 15.63 13.72
C ALA A 213 -5.50 14.61 13.67
N CYS A 214 -5.18 14.05 12.48
CA CYS A 214 -4.06 13.14 12.29
C CYS A 214 -2.73 13.81 12.66
N ARG A 215 -2.46 15.01 12.14
CA ARG A 215 -1.21 15.74 12.45
C ARG A 215 -1.07 16.11 13.92
N GLU A 216 -2.19 16.45 14.59
CA GLU A 216 -2.16 16.78 16.02
C GLU A 216 -1.87 15.58 16.92
N VAL A 217 -2.40 14.40 16.60
CA VAL A 217 -2.31 13.21 17.47
C VAL A 217 -1.20 12.26 17.07
N CYS A 218 -1.00 12.08 15.75
CA CYS A 218 -0.01 11.16 15.17
C CYS A 218 0.85 11.90 14.14
N PRO A 219 1.70 12.86 14.53
CA PRO A 219 2.44 13.73 13.59
C PRO A 219 3.40 12.97 12.66
N GLU A 220 3.89 11.80 13.08
CA GLU A 220 4.79 10.97 12.29
C GLU A 220 4.05 10.06 11.30
N ALA A 221 2.74 9.84 11.51
CA ALA A 221 1.95 8.98 10.63
C ALA A 221 1.78 9.63 9.24
N LYS A 222 1.83 8.80 8.19
CA LYS A 222 1.56 9.24 6.82
C LYS A 222 0.07 9.18 6.52
N ILE A 223 -0.47 10.27 5.99
CA ILE A 223 -1.88 10.37 5.59
C ILE A 223 -2.05 9.88 4.16
N ILE A 224 -3.01 8.97 3.97
CA ILE A 224 -3.35 8.38 2.67
C ILE A 224 -4.74 8.87 2.26
N LEU A 225 -4.88 9.34 1.02
CA LEU A 225 -6.18 9.51 0.36
C LEU A 225 -6.38 8.37 -0.62
N HIS A 226 -7.49 7.63 -0.46
CA HIS A 226 -7.75 6.39 -1.17
C HIS A 226 -8.84 6.55 -2.24
N THR A 227 -8.48 6.27 -3.49
CA THR A 227 -9.37 6.23 -4.65
C THR A 227 -9.36 4.85 -5.32
N GLU A 228 -10.28 4.62 -6.27
CA GLU A 228 -10.32 3.35 -7.03
C GLU A 228 -10.33 3.58 -8.55
N GLN A 229 -10.10 4.82 -8.99
CA GLN A 229 -10.21 5.18 -10.41
C GLN A 229 -8.92 4.97 -11.20
N CYS A 230 -7.78 4.79 -10.56
CA CYS A 230 -6.46 4.72 -11.21
C CYS A 230 -6.42 3.79 -12.44
N ALA A 231 -6.91 2.57 -12.33
CA ALA A 231 -6.95 1.62 -13.44
C ALA A 231 -8.22 1.69 -14.30
N ASN A 232 -9.27 2.36 -13.84
CA ASN A 232 -10.56 2.42 -14.51
C ASN A 232 -10.74 3.69 -15.34
N ASN A 233 -10.41 4.82 -14.76
CA ASN A 233 -10.45 6.13 -15.38
C ASN A 233 -9.31 7.01 -14.86
N PRO A 234 -8.06 6.81 -15.34
CA PRO A 234 -6.89 7.53 -14.86
C PRO A 234 -7.03 9.06 -14.98
N THR A 235 -7.69 9.54 -16.03
CA THR A 235 -7.91 10.98 -16.23
C THR A 235 -8.78 11.59 -15.14
N LEU A 236 -9.83 10.88 -14.72
CA LEU A 236 -10.68 11.31 -13.62
C LEU A 236 -9.93 11.25 -12.27
N ASP A 237 -9.10 10.24 -12.08
CA ASP A 237 -8.28 10.11 -10.87
C ASP A 237 -7.27 11.27 -10.74
N VAL A 238 -6.58 11.61 -11.83
CA VAL A 238 -5.73 12.81 -11.90
C VAL A 238 -6.52 14.08 -11.63
N ALA A 239 -7.75 14.20 -12.18
CA ALA A 239 -8.61 15.35 -11.91
C ALA A 239 -9.02 15.45 -10.43
N PHE A 240 -9.26 14.31 -9.76
CA PHE A 240 -9.51 14.25 -8.32
C PHE A 240 -8.35 14.86 -7.52
N PHE A 241 -7.15 14.33 -7.70
CA PHE A 241 -5.98 14.78 -6.94
C PHE A 241 -5.55 16.21 -7.29
N LYS A 242 -5.78 16.70 -8.53
CA LYS A 242 -5.64 18.12 -8.86
C LYS A 242 -6.60 18.99 -8.03
N ARG A 243 -7.86 18.57 -7.93
CA ARG A 243 -8.87 19.27 -7.12
C ARG A 243 -8.52 19.26 -5.62
N ILE A 244 -8.00 18.14 -5.11
CA ILE A 244 -7.47 18.01 -3.75
C ILE A 244 -6.34 19.03 -3.51
N LYS A 245 -5.39 19.12 -4.45
CA LYS A 245 -4.28 20.09 -4.39
C LYS A 245 -4.77 21.54 -4.43
N ASP A 246 -5.68 21.86 -5.35
CA ASP A 246 -6.25 23.22 -5.51
C ASP A 246 -7.02 23.66 -4.26
N ASN A 247 -7.60 22.71 -3.53
CA ASN A 247 -8.25 22.94 -2.24
C ASN A 247 -7.29 22.85 -1.04
N GLU A 248 -5.99 22.74 -1.24
CA GLU A 248 -4.95 22.71 -0.19
C GLU A 248 -5.22 21.66 0.90
N VAL A 249 -5.68 20.46 0.52
CA VAL A 249 -5.85 19.32 1.43
C VAL A 249 -4.49 18.70 1.73
N ASP A 250 -4.17 18.53 3.01
CA ASP A 250 -2.93 17.92 3.47
C ASP A 250 -3.01 16.39 3.41
N TYR A 251 -2.07 15.77 2.68
CA TYR A 251 -1.87 14.33 2.60
C TYR A 251 -0.46 13.99 2.09
N ASP A 252 0.00 12.77 2.36
CA ASP A 252 1.34 12.30 1.98
C ASP A 252 1.31 11.35 0.78
N ILE A 253 0.30 10.47 0.70
CA ILE A 253 0.30 9.29 -0.16
C ILE A 253 -1.01 9.19 -0.93
N ILE A 254 -0.90 8.85 -2.21
CA ILE A 254 -2.03 8.45 -3.06
C ILE A 254 -2.25 6.96 -2.86
N GLY A 255 -3.40 6.58 -2.30
CA GLY A 255 -3.85 5.19 -2.21
C GLY A 255 -4.78 4.83 -3.35
N THR A 256 -4.67 3.62 -3.90
CA THR A 256 -5.61 3.13 -4.92
C THR A 256 -5.92 1.66 -4.76
N SER A 257 -7.17 1.26 -5.12
CA SER A 257 -7.59 -0.13 -5.24
C SER A 257 -7.37 -0.65 -6.65
N TYR A 258 -6.89 -1.88 -6.77
CA TYR A 258 -6.82 -2.57 -8.06
C TYR A 258 -7.27 -4.03 -7.95
N TYR A 259 -8.36 -4.35 -8.65
CA TYR A 259 -8.90 -5.69 -8.75
C TYR A 259 -9.09 -6.05 -10.23
N PRO A 260 -8.35 -7.03 -10.80
CA PRO A 260 -8.41 -7.33 -12.24
C PRO A 260 -9.80 -7.72 -12.72
N TYR A 261 -10.60 -8.36 -11.88
CA TYR A 261 -11.97 -8.77 -12.19
C TYR A 261 -13.00 -7.61 -12.22
N TYR A 262 -12.61 -6.40 -11.81
CA TYR A 262 -13.40 -5.16 -11.95
C TYR A 262 -12.72 -4.14 -12.88
N LYS A 263 -11.40 -4.06 -12.85
CA LYS A 263 -10.64 -2.98 -13.52
C LYS A 263 -9.97 -3.44 -14.83
N GLY A 264 -9.95 -4.76 -15.12
CA GLY A 264 -9.29 -5.34 -16.30
C GLY A 264 -7.79 -5.60 -16.08
N PRO A 265 -7.01 -5.75 -17.16
CA PRO A 265 -5.62 -6.23 -17.09
C PRO A 265 -4.70 -5.25 -16.34
N ILE A 266 -3.58 -5.77 -15.85
CA ILE A 266 -2.52 -5.02 -15.13
C ILE A 266 -2.04 -3.81 -15.94
N SER A 267 -2.03 -3.88 -17.27
CA SER A 267 -1.67 -2.75 -18.15
C SER A 267 -2.58 -1.52 -18.00
N ASN A 268 -3.79 -1.68 -17.45
CA ASN A 268 -4.64 -0.53 -17.13
C ASN A 268 -4.14 0.20 -15.89
N LEU A 269 -3.71 -0.56 -14.87
CA LEU A 269 -3.09 0.00 -13.68
C LEU A 269 -1.76 0.69 -14.02
N ASP A 270 -0.91 0.04 -14.81
CA ASP A 270 0.38 0.58 -15.30
C ASP A 270 0.21 1.98 -15.93
N LYS A 271 -0.75 2.13 -16.84
CA LYS A 271 -1.09 3.42 -17.46
C LYS A 271 -1.58 4.46 -16.44
N GLY A 272 -2.39 4.02 -15.47
CA GLY A 272 -2.91 4.90 -14.43
C GLY A 272 -1.81 5.40 -13.51
N LEU A 273 -0.93 4.53 -13.07
CA LEU A 273 0.22 4.86 -12.24
C LEU A 273 1.17 5.84 -12.95
N THR A 274 1.47 5.61 -14.23
CA THR A 274 2.27 6.55 -15.03
C THR A 274 1.64 7.96 -15.03
N GLN A 275 0.30 8.06 -15.21
CA GLN A 275 -0.36 9.36 -15.18
C GLN A 275 -0.31 10.02 -13.78
N LEU A 276 -0.42 9.25 -12.72
CA LEU A 276 -0.30 9.78 -11.36
C LEU A 276 1.14 10.26 -11.08
N GLU A 277 2.15 9.48 -11.43
CA GLU A 277 3.56 9.85 -11.28
C GLU A 277 3.92 11.12 -12.06
N ASP A 278 3.45 11.24 -13.31
CA ASP A 278 3.69 12.43 -14.16
C ASP A 278 3.04 13.69 -13.59
N ASN A 279 1.87 13.58 -12.96
CA ASN A 279 1.13 14.74 -12.45
C ASN A 279 1.44 15.08 -10.98
N PHE A 280 1.93 14.11 -10.19
CA PHE A 280 2.20 14.25 -8.75
C PHE A 280 3.59 13.68 -8.38
N PRO A 281 4.69 14.21 -8.95
CA PRO A 281 6.04 13.68 -8.76
C PRO A 281 6.57 13.83 -7.33
N ASP A 282 5.87 14.57 -6.48
CA ASP A 282 6.17 14.76 -5.06
C ASP A 282 5.43 13.77 -4.15
N LYS A 283 4.56 12.91 -4.70
CA LYS A 283 3.76 11.98 -3.93
C LYS A 283 4.24 10.54 -4.10
N GLN A 284 4.14 9.77 -3.02
CA GLN A 284 4.23 8.32 -3.07
C GLN A 284 2.86 7.71 -3.39
N ILE A 285 2.86 6.51 -3.95
CA ILE A 285 1.64 5.80 -4.34
C ILE A 285 1.62 4.44 -3.64
N MET A 286 0.46 4.01 -3.15
CA MET A 286 0.26 2.68 -2.59
C MET A 286 -0.94 1.99 -3.23
N ILE A 287 -0.76 0.72 -3.58
CA ILE A 287 -1.88 -0.17 -3.88
C ILE A 287 -2.40 -0.67 -2.54
N VAL A 288 -3.37 0.06 -1.97
CA VAL A 288 -3.88 -0.20 -0.62
C VAL A 288 -4.87 -1.34 -0.57
N GLU A 289 -5.38 -1.78 -1.73
CA GLU A 289 -6.20 -2.96 -1.91
C GLU A 289 -5.94 -3.64 -3.25
N THR A 290 -5.70 -4.95 -3.21
CA THR A 290 -5.71 -5.80 -4.39
C THR A 290 -6.09 -7.24 -4.04
N GLY A 291 -6.45 -8.04 -5.03
CA GLY A 291 -6.72 -9.45 -4.85
C GLY A 291 -7.11 -10.12 -6.16
N CYS A 292 -6.92 -11.42 -6.23
CA CYS A 292 -7.29 -12.26 -7.37
C CYS A 292 -7.84 -13.59 -6.86
N GLY A 293 -8.96 -14.04 -7.43
CA GLY A 293 -9.59 -15.30 -7.05
C GLY A 293 -8.79 -16.51 -7.55
N TYR A 294 -8.85 -17.62 -6.80
CA TYR A 294 -8.17 -18.87 -7.15
C TYR A 294 -9.11 -20.05 -7.41
N HIS A 295 -10.38 -19.93 -7.17
CA HIS A 295 -11.33 -21.05 -7.26
C HIS A 295 -12.54 -20.75 -8.13
N TYR A 296 -13.27 -19.65 -7.92
CA TYR A 296 -14.43 -19.24 -8.69
C TYR A 296 -14.31 -17.81 -9.21
N LYS A 297 -15.05 -17.51 -10.29
CA LYS A 297 -15.04 -16.20 -10.92
C LYS A 297 -15.58 -15.13 -10.00
N MET A 298 -14.85 -14.04 -9.89
CA MET A 298 -15.25 -12.81 -9.22
C MET A 298 -15.44 -11.69 -10.25
N GLY A 299 -16.33 -10.75 -9.95
CA GLY A 299 -16.57 -9.60 -10.82
C GLY A 299 -17.10 -9.93 -12.22
N ASN A 300 -16.98 -8.98 -13.13
CA ASN A 300 -17.57 -9.06 -14.48
C ASN A 300 -16.53 -9.06 -15.62
N LYS A 301 -15.23 -8.97 -15.31
CA LYS A 301 -14.17 -8.99 -16.32
C LYS A 301 -13.36 -10.28 -16.22
N GLU A 302 -12.76 -10.67 -17.34
CA GLU A 302 -11.77 -11.72 -17.36
C GLU A 302 -10.44 -11.15 -16.82
N THR A 303 -9.80 -11.91 -15.92
CA THR A 303 -8.54 -11.47 -15.31
C THR A 303 -7.33 -11.75 -16.19
N GLY A 304 -7.44 -12.70 -17.12
CA GLY A 304 -6.33 -13.24 -17.89
C GLY A 304 -5.55 -14.36 -17.17
N TYR A 305 -5.92 -14.66 -15.93
CA TYR A 305 -5.28 -15.70 -15.11
C TYR A 305 -6.23 -16.86 -14.84
N PRO A 306 -5.76 -18.13 -14.89
CA PRO A 306 -6.56 -19.28 -14.52
C PRO A 306 -7.06 -19.18 -13.07
N LEU A 307 -8.27 -19.67 -12.81
CA LEU A 307 -8.83 -19.77 -11.45
C LEU A 307 -8.22 -20.97 -10.71
N THR A 308 -6.96 -20.84 -10.34
CA THR A 308 -6.15 -21.84 -9.62
C THR A 308 -5.17 -21.13 -8.68
N TYR A 309 -4.57 -21.85 -7.74
CA TYR A 309 -3.50 -21.32 -6.88
C TYR A 309 -2.33 -20.76 -7.70
N GLU A 310 -1.96 -21.44 -8.78
CA GLU A 310 -0.91 -21.00 -9.69
C GLU A 310 -1.30 -19.74 -10.47
N GLY A 311 -2.57 -19.64 -10.90
CA GLY A 311 -3.05 -18.42 -11.56
C GLY A 311 -3.08 -17.20 -10.63
N GLN A 312 -3.42 -17.39 -9.36
CA GLN A 312 -3.33 -16.35 -8.34
C GLN A 312 -1.86 -15.94 -8.10
N ARG A 313 -0.96 -16.93 -8.01
CA ARG A 313 0.48 -16.69 -7.88
C ARG A 313 1.02 -15.89 -9.06
N GLN A 314 0.70 -16.32 -10.30
CA GLN A 314 1.15 -15.66 -11.52
C GLN A 314 0.66 -14.20 -11.59
N PHE A 315 -0.63 -13.96 -11.26
CA PHE A 315 -1.15 -12.58 -11.11
C PHE A 315 -0.31 -11.76 -10.15
N THR A 316 0.01 -12.32 -8.99
CA THR A 316 0.78 -11.62 -7.94
C THR A 316 2.19 -11.29 -8.43
N ALA A 317 2.87 -12.24 -9.07
CA ALA A 317 4.21 -12.06 -9.62
C ALA A 317 4.22 -10.98 -10.73
N ASP A 318 3.28 -11.06 -11.69
CA ASP A 318 3.17 -10.09 -12.78
C ASP A 318 2.84 -8.68 -12.28
N LEU A 319 1.94 -8.60 -11.27
CA LEU A 319 1.61 -7.32 -10.63
C LEU A 319 2.86 -6.71 -9.99
N ILE A 320 3.60 -7.47 -9.20
CA ILE A 320 4.83 -7.02 -8.53
C ILE A 320 5.88 -6.60 -9.55
N THR A 321 6.08 -7.39 -10.60
CA THR A 321 7.02 -7.08 -11.69
C THR A 321 6.68 -5.73 -12.33
N MET A 322 5.40 -5.45 -12.57
CA MET A 322 4.97 -4.16 -13.10
C MET A 322 5.18 -3.03 -12.07
N LEU A 323 4.74 -3.24 -10.81
CA LEU A 323 4.84 -2.22 -9.76
C LEU A 323 6.30 -1.84 -9.43
N ASN A 324 7.24 -2.77 -9.54
CA ASN A 324 8.66 -2.49 -9.31
C ASN A 324 9.29 -1.57 -10.37
N LYS A 325 8.62 -1.33 -11.51
CA LYS A 325 9.03 -0.34 -12.52
C LYS A 325 8.64 1.08 -12.15
N HIS A 326 7.68 1.25 -11.24
CA HIS A 326 7.17 2.54 -10.80
C HIS A 326 7.91 3.01 -9.55
N GLN A 327 8.71 4.06 -9.69
CA GLN A 327 9.60 4.57 -8.61
C GLN A 327 8.82 5.19 -7.44
N HIS A 328 7.63 5.72 -7.69
CA HIS A 328 6.77 6.33 -6.66
C HIS A 328 5.87 5.32 -5.96
N VAL A 329 5.74 4.10 -6.49
CA VAL A 329 4.92 3.06 -5.87
C VAL A 329 5.73 2.39 -4.76
N ASN A 330 5.30 2.60 -3.51
CA ASN A 330 5.99 2.10 -2.32
C ASN A 330 5.12 1.23 -1.40
N GLY A 331 3.86 0.91 -1.78
CA GLY A 331 2.97 0.07 -0.97
C GLY A 331 2.17 -0.93 -1.81
N LEU A 332 2.02 -2.17 -1.28
CA LEU A 332 1.18 -3.24 -1.85
C LEU A 332 0.48 -4.01 -0.76
N PHE A 333 -0.87 -4.00 -0.75
CA PHE A 333 -1.69 -4.59 0.29
C PHE A 333 -2.75 -5.51 -0.30
N TRP A 334 -2.73 -6.78 0.16
CA TRP A 334 -3.71 -7.77 -0.25
C TRP A 334 -4.99 -7.66 0.57
N TRP A 335 -6.14 -7.67 -0.11
CA TRP A 335 -7.46 -7.58 0.52
C TRP A 335 -7.91 -8.91 1.09
N PHE A 336 -8.36 -8.92 2.34
CA PHE A 336 -8.74 -10.14 3.07
C PHE A 336 -7.64 -11.21 3.06
N LEU A 337 -6.41 -10.79 3.30
CA LEU A 337 -5.23 -11.66 3.31
C LEU A 337 -5.45 -12.90 4.19
N GLU A 338 -6.04 -12.69 5.37
CA GLU A 338 -6.18 -13.67 6.46
C GLU A 338 -7.41 -14.56 6.32
N ALA A 339 -8.33 -14.31 5.39
CA ALA A 339 -9.57 -15.06 5.31
C ALA A 339 -9.30 -16.56 5.16
N ASN A 340 -9.87 -17.35 6.09
CA ASN A 340 -9.62 -18.78 6.21
C ASN A 340 -10.75 -19.47 6.94
N GLU A 341 -11.37 -20.46 6.31
CA GLU A 341 -12.46 -21.23 6.88
C GLU A 341 -12.02 -22.55 7.53
N TYR A 342 -10.76 -22.94 7.35
CA TYR A 342 -10.26 -24.21 7.87
C TYR A 342 -10.26 -24.24 9.39
N GLY A 343 -10.97 -25.24 9.94
CA GLY A 343 -11.16 -25.40 11.38
C GLY A 343 -12.35 -24.67 11.98
N LEU A 344 -13.10 -23.89 11.18
CA LEU A 344 -14.33 -23.25 11.63
C LEU A 344 -15.50 -24.24 11.65
N ASP A 345 -16.39 -24.08 12.61
CA ASP A 345 -17.74 -24.64 12.54
C ASP A 345 -18.63 -23.71 11.70
N TRP A 346 -18.81 -24.06 10.45
CA TRP A 346 -19.58 -23.28 9.46
C TRP A 346 -21.00 -22.96 9.88
N SER A 347 -21.61 -23.81 10.69
CA SER A 347 -22.99 -23.61 11.12
C SER A 347 -23.14 -22.56 12.21
N THR A 348 -22.07 -22.29 13.00
CA THR A 348 -22.14 -21.47 14.21
C THR A 348 -21.06 -20.39 14.29
N LYS A 349 -19.95 -20.54 13.57
CA LYS A 349 -18.75 -19.70 13.70
C LYS A 349 -18.21 -19.14 12.38
N ARG A 350 -19.05 -19.08 11.35
CA ARG A 350 -18.68 -18.44 10.10
C ARG A 350 -18.30 -16.97 10.34
N VAL A 351 -17.23 -16.50 9.73
CA VAL A 351 -16.72 -15.14 9.95
C VAL A 351 -17.25 -14.15 8.92
N THR A 352 -17.30 -14.55 7.65
CA THR A 352 -17.86 -13.73 6.57
C THR A 352 -18.54 -14.58 5.52
N ASP A 353 -19.45 -13.99 4.73
CA ASP A 353 -20.18 -14.64 3.65
C ASP A 353 -19.45 -14.62 2.30
N GLY A 354 -18.29 -13.95 2.23
CA GLY A 354 -17.57 -13.78 0.98
C GLY A 354 -16.06 -13.59 1.13
N TRP A 355 -15.38 -13.34 0.00
CA TRP A 355 -13.95 -13.02 -0.12
C TRP A 355 -12.98 -14.16 0.12
N TYR A 356 -13.40 -15.32 0.64
CA TYR A 356 -12.54 -16.48 0.87
C TYR A 356 -11.76 -16.93 -0.38
N ASN A 357 -12.37 -16.77 -1.56
CA ASN A 357 -11.76 -17.10 -2.85
C ASN A 357 -10.57 -16.20 -3.24
N ALA A 358 -10.43 -15.05 -2.61
CA ALA A 358 -9.35 -14.11 -2.90
C ALA A 358 -8.29 -14.04 -1.79
N SER A 359 -8.46 -14.80 -0.71
CA SER A 359 -7.50 -14.88 0.40
C SER A 359 -6.16 -15.48 -0.02
N LEU A 360 -5.18 -15.37 0.87
CA LEU A 360 -3.85 -16.02 0.71
C LEU A 360 -3.72 -17.31 1.52
N PHE A 361 -4.85 -17.84 2.00
CA PHE A 361 -4.94 -19.15 2.65
C PHE A 361 -6.05 -19.97 2.02
N ASP A 362 -5.80 -21.27 1.87
CA ASP A 362 -6.75 -22.22 1.34
C ASP A 362 -7.82 -22.56 2.39
N ASN A 363 -9.09 -22.46 2.00
CA ASN A 363 -10.22 -22.64 2.92
C ASN A 363 -10.44 -24.09 3.37
N GLU A 364 -9.94 -25.06 2.61
CA GLU A 364 -10.15 -26.50 2.91
C GLU A 364 -9.02 -27.06 3.76
N THR A 365 -7.81 -26.52 3.62
CA THR A 365 -6.60 -27.05 4.26
C THR A 365 -5.92 -26.06 5.20
N GLY A 366 -6.33 -24.80 5.19
CA GLY A 366 -5.70 -23.69 5.93
C GLY A 366 -4.30 -23.33 5.47
N ARG A 367 -3.81 -23.93 4.37
CA ARG A 367 -2.44 -23.73 3.91
C ARG A 367 -2.25 -22.37 3.25
N ALA A 368 -1.13 -21.75 3.57
CA ALA A 368 -0.66 -20.57 2.87
C ALA A 368 -0.48 -20.87 1.38
N LEU A 369 -1.10 -20.05 0.53
CA LEU A 369 -1.08 -20.19 -0.92
C LEU A 369 0.23 -19.67 -1.53
N PRO A 370 0.63 -20.15 -2.71
CA PRO A 370 1.86 -19.72 -3.38
C PRO A 370 1.94 -18.20 -3.58
N ALA A 371 0.83 -17.52 -3.82
CA ALA A 371 0.77 -16.08 -3.99
C ALA A 371 1.25 -15.29 -2.76
N LEU A 372 1.07 -15.82 -1.53
CA LEU A 372 1.58 -15.19 -0.31
C LEU A 372 3.10 -15.03 -0.37
N TYR A 373 3.79 -16.03 -0.84
CA TYR A 373 5.25 -16.07 -0.90
C TYR A 373 5.83 -15.18 -2.02
N GLU A 374 5.01 -14.78 -2.99
CA GLU A 374 5.42 -13.79 -4.01
C GLU A 374 5.48 -12.37 -3.45
N LEU A 375 4.68 -12.04 -2.42
CA LEU A 375 4.60 -10.67 -1.90
C LEU A 375 5.94 -10.10 -1.45
N LYS A 376 6.85 -10.93 -0.94
CA LYS A 376 8.20 -10.52 -0.54
C LYS A 376 9.04 -9.94 -1.69
N ASN A 377 8.68 -10.23 -2.94
CA ASN A 377 9.37 -9.77 -4.14
C ASN A 377 9.01 -8.31 -4.48
N PHE A 378 8.01 -7.71 -3.83
CA PHE A 378 7.76 -6.27 -3.86
C PHE A 378 8.78 -5.57 -2.96
N ARG A 379 9.93 -5.23 -3.53
CA ARG A 379 11.07 -4.67 -2.80
C ARG A 379 11.29 -3.20 -3.15
N SER A 380 11.82 -2.46 -2.17
CA SER A 380 12.41 -1.15 -2.46
C SER A 380 13.62 -1.36 -3.32
N GLY A 381 13.63 -0.87 -4.53
CA GLY A 381 14.77 -0.70 -5.43
C GLY A 381 16.21 -1.05 -4.98
N GLU A 382 16.37 -1.92 -3.98
CA GLU A 382 17.62 -2.60 -3.73
C GLU A 382 17.91 -3.38 -5.02
N THR A 383 18.91 -2.94 -5.73
CA THR A 383 19.51 -3.68 -6.82
C THR A 383 19.87 -5.05 -6.25
N LEU A 384 19.03 -6.05 -6.51
CA LEU A 384 19.37 -7.42 -6.16
C LEU A 384 20.57 -7.76 -7.02
N VAL A 385 21.71 -7.98 -6.37
CA VAL A 385 22.90 -8.42 -7.08
C VAL A 385 22.56 -9.74 -7.77
N GLY A 386 22.69 -9.78 -9.10
CA GLY A 386 22.26 -10.90 -9.92
C GLY A 386 20.89 -10.73 -10.62
N ASP A 387 20.06 -9.77 -10.21
CA ASP A 387 18.80 -9.40 -10.89
C ASP A 387 19.11 -8.42 -12.04
N VAL A 388 19.50 -8.98 -13.16
CA VAL A 388 20.05 -8.24 -14.31
C VAL A 388 18.94 -7.56 -15.11
N ASN A 389 17.76 -8.19 -15.19
CA ASN A 389 16.61 -7.67 -15.90
C ASN A 389 15.75 -6.72 -15.03
N GLY A 390 16.04 -6.62 -13.73
CA GLY A 390 15.36 -5.71 -12.79
C GLY A 390 13.93 -6.15 -12.43
N ASN A 391 13.62 -7.47 -12.60
CA ASN A 391 12.28 -7.98 -12.30
C ASN A 391 12.07 -8.32 -10.81
N GLY A 392 13.13 -8.21 -9.98
CA GLY A 392 13.12 -8.47 -8.54
C GLY A 392 13.36 -9.94 -8.17
N ILE A 393 13.68 -10.80 -9.12
CA ILE A 393 13.99 -12.22 -8.93
C ILE A 393 15.35 -12.49 -9.57
N VAL A 394 16.20 -13.29 -8.92
CA VAL A 394 17.43 -13.80 -9.55
C VAL A 394 17.12 -15.21 -10.07
N ASP A 395 17.01 -15.36 -11.39
CA ASP A 395 16.68 -16.63 -12.03
C ASP A 395 17.42 -16.86 -13.37
N ALA A 396 17.00 -17.88 -14.13
CA ALA A 396 17.65 -18.23 -15.39
C ALA A 396 17.53 -17.16 -16.50
N GLU A 397 16.57 -16.24 -16.42
CA GLU A 397 16.47 -15.10 -17.35
C GLU A 397 17.63 -14.14 -17.15
N ASP A 398 18.08 -13.92 -15.90
CA ASP A 398 19.22 -13.05 -15.61
C ASP A 398 20.53 -13.61 -16.14
N ILE A 399 20.69 -14.94 -16.11
CA ILE A 399 21.80 -15.61 -16.76
C ILE A 399 21.78 -15.31 -18.27
N THR A 400 20.61 -15.41 -18.90
CA THR A 400 20.44 -15.14 -20.33
C THR A 400 20.75 -13.67 -20.65
N ASP A 401 20.21 -12.74 -19.88
CA ASP A 401 20.45 -11.30 -20.06
C ASP A 401 21.94 -10.95 -19.82
N THR A 402 22.61 -11.64 -18.88
CA THR A 402 24.05 -11.49 -18.66
C THR A 402 24.87 -11.99 -19.85
N VAL A 403 24.50 -13.12 -20.43
CA VAL A 403 25.15 -13.65 -21.65
C VAL A 403 24.96 -12.68 -22.81
N ASP A 404 23.75 -12.18 -23.02
CA ASP A 404 23.45 -11.20 -24.08
C ASP A 404 24.24 -9.90 -23.91
N TYR A 405 24.40 -9.42 -22.66
CA TYR A 405 25.24 -8.27 -22.35
C TYR A 405 26.71 -8.52 -22.72
N ILE A 406 27.30 -9.65 -22.28
CA ILE A 406 28.70 -10.01 -22.57
C ILE A 406 28.92 -10.16 -24.07
N MET A 407 27.95 -10.69 -24.81
CA MET A 407 27.99 -10.85 -26.25
C MET A 407 27.73 -9.57 -27.05
N GLY A 408 27.38 -8.46 -26.36
CA GLY A 408 27.00 -7.19 -26.99
C GLY A 408 25.67 -7.25 -27.76
N LEU A 409 24.80 -8.18 -27.41
CA LEU A 409 23.47 -8.38 -28.02
C LEU A 409 22.36 -7.66 -27.26
N SER A 410 22.60 -7.26 -26.00
CA SER A 410 21.60 -6.58 -25.17
C SER A 410 21.38 -5.16 -25.66
N ALA A 411 20.11 -4.82 -25.95
CA ALA A 411 19.61 -3.46 -26.17
C ALA A 411 19.07 -2.79 -24.88
N LYS A 412 19.09 -3.51 -23.75
CA LYS A 412 18.57 -3.05 -22.46
C LYS A 412 19.60 -2.20 -21.73
N ASP A 413 19.12 -1.20 -20.99
CA ASP A 413 19.94 -0.38 -20.09
C ASP A 413 20.13 -1.17 -18.78
N ILE A 414 21.22 -1.94 -18.71
CA ILE A 414 21.52 -2.84 -17.59
C ILE A 414 22.38 -2.08 -16.57
N LYS A 415 21.97 -2.10 -15.32
CA LYS A 415 22.72 -1.49 -14.22
C LYS A 415 23.97 -2.34 -13.91
N LYS A 416 25.13 -1.71 -13.89
CA LYS A 416 26.39 -2.41 -13.62
C LYS A 416 26.39 -3.08 -12.23
N GLU A 417 25.72 -2.52 -11.26
CA GLU A 417 25.62 -3.02 -9.88
C GLU A 417 24.86 -4.34 -9.77
N THR A 418 24.02 -4.69 -10.74
CA THR A 418 23.28 -5.96 -10.74
C THR A 418 24.02 -7.08 -11.44
N ILE A 419 24.78 -6.76 -12.51
CA ILE A 419 25.39 -7.73 -13.39
C ILE A 419 26.83 -8.08 -13.00
N ASP A 420 27.57 -7.17 -12.35
CA ASP A 420 28.91 -7.38 -11.79
C ASP A 420 28.75 -7.98 -10.37
N VAL A 421 28.37 -9.27 -10.33
CA VAL A 421 27.94 -9.98 -9.12
C VAL A 421 29.10 -10.20 -8.14
N ASN A 422 30.29 -10.47 -8.67
CA ASN A 422 31.50 -10.67 -7.86
C ASN A 422 32.20 -9.35 -7.50
N ASN A 423 31.70 -8.21 -8.03
CA ASN A 423 32.17 -6.84 -7.77
C ASN A 423 33.68 -6.64 -8.08
N ASP A 424 34.18 -7.32 -9.12
CA ASP A 424 35.58 -7.17 -9.57
C ASP A 424 35.75 -6.04 -10.59
N GLY A 425 34.67 -5.40 -11.02
CA GLY A 425 34.62 -4.29 -11.98
C GLY A 425 34.53 -4.74 -13.43
N ILE A 426 34.49 -6.05 -13.73
CA ILE A 426 34.48 -6.63 -15.08
C ILE A 426 33.32 -7.60 -15.21
N VAL A 427 32.36 -7.29 -16.07
CA VAL A 427 31.26 -8.23 -16.36
C VAL A 427 31.73 -9.32 -17.32
N ASN A 428 31.77 -10.57 -16.84
CA ASN A 428 32.25 -11.73 -17.58
C ASN A 428 31.59 -13.05 -17.11
N VAL A 429 32.12 -14.21 -17.57
CA VAL A 429 31.57 -15.53 -17.23
C VAL A 429 31.60 -15.84 -15.71
N ALA A 430 32.47 -15.17 -14.93
CA ALA A 430 32.51 -15.35 -13.48
C ALA A 430 31.22 -14.84 -12.81
N ASP A 431 30.61 -13.79 -13.36
CA ASP A 431 29.34 -13.25 -12.87
C ASP A 431 28.18 -14.19 -13.18
N ILE A 432 28.19 -14.86 -14.34
CA ILE A 432 27.22 -15.92 -14.67
C ILE A 432 27.28 -17.06 -13.65
N VAL A 433 28.49 -17.47 -13.25
CA VAL A 433 28.66 -18.50 -12.22
C VAL A 433 28.13 -18.00 -10.88
N ALA A 434 28.44 -16.76 -10.51
CA ALA A 434 27.95 -16.17 -9.26
C ALA A 434 26.41 -16.03 -9.25
N ILE A 435 25.77 -15.67 -10.37
CA ILE A 435 24.29 -15.68 -10.49
C ILE A 435 23.76 -17.11 -10.31
N SER A 436 24.41 -18.09 -10.94
CA SER A 436 24.04 -19.51 -10.80
C SER A 436 24.13 -19.98 -9.34
N ASP A 437 25.16 -19.60 -8.62
CA ASP A 437 25.33 -19.91 -7.20
C ASP A 437 24.22 -19.28 -6.34
N ILE A 438 23.82 -18.04 -6.62
CA ILE A 438 22.66 -17.41 -5.97
C ILE A 438 21.37 -18.19 -6.20
N ILE A 439 21.11 -18.61 -7.46
CA ILE A 439 19.92 -19.39 -7.84
C ILE A 439 19.89 -20.75 -7.12
N LEU A 440 21.03 -21.39 -6.99
CA LEU A 440 21.17 -22.72 -6.37
C LEU A 440 21.25 -22.65 -4.83
N GLY A 441 21.42 -21.46 -4.25
CA GLY A 441 21.58 -21.28 -2.80
C GLY A 441 22.89 -21.82 -2.26
N SER A 442 23.93 -21.80 -3.08
CA SER A 442 25.27 -22.33 -2.77
C SER A 442 26.26 -21.23 -2.38
#